data_e181a47cb94d68aae4c5e9abb06d2415
#
_entry.id   e181a47cb94d68aae4c5e9abb06d2415
#
_cell.length_a   1.000
_cell.length_b   1.000
_cell.length_c   1.000
_cell.angle_alpha   90.00
_cell.angle_beta   90.00
_cell.angle_gamma   90.00
#
_symmetry.space_group_name_H-M   'P 1'
#
loop_
_entity.id
_entity.type
_entity.pdbx_description
1 polymer ?
#
loop_
_entity_poly.entity_id
_entity_poly.type
_entity_poly.pdbx_seq_one_letter_code
_entity_poly.pdbx_strand_id
1 'polypeptide(L)'
;ICSLRRVTGSIPVVCYSLCFIEFSERLSYYLIQGCITNMIQRGLPHNSTTGAVVENAAHSNESPGALGLGLPLATFLLQLMTWTANISPLISGYYADTKLGRFNAIVIGTVVGILGHVLLLVAAFPVVLRIVPVSLVLTVISLLVVAVSAGFIKPNLMPLLMDQYSAQTDYVKSLPSGEQVLVERKATLEKMTLIYYLFINIGCFLAFIGSFIERKYGFWAVYLLTAVVYMVLPILLLFLKPKLRIISPSGSSIFDSIFPLLRICFSKGWFSRLLHGKFWSYSQLQTTSSSSSSRHSITMNDLHSTFQNCAIFLYFIVFNVNDSALTPLQINQSGSMTTNGMPNDFFQSFNPLAII
;
A
#
# COMPACT_ATOMS: atom_id res chain seq x y z
N ILE A 1 8.65 -18.44 35.99
CA ILE A 1 8.53 -17.68 34.71
C ILE A 1 7.29 -16.78 34.73
N CYS A 2 6.15 -17.23 35.32
CA CYS A 2 4.93 -16.41 35.35
C CYS A 2 5.02 -15.12 36.18
N SER A 3 5.99 -14.97 37.07
CA SER A 3 6.17 -13.80 37.96
C SER A 3 7.13 -12.75 37.42
N LEU A 4 7.81 -13.00 36.27
CA LEU A 4 8.77 -12.08 35.72
C LEU A 4 8.08 -10.94 34.95
N ARG A 5 8.61 -9.73 35.08
CA ARG A 5 8.13 -8.57 34.31
C ARG A 5 8.38 -8.78 32.81
N ARG A 6 7.35 -8.60 31.98
CA ARG A 6 7.42 -8.74 30.54
C ARG A 6 7.95 -7.47 29.91
N VAL A 7 8.91 -7.58 29.02
CA VAL A 7 9.51 -6.46 28.31
C VAL A 7 9.66 -6.76 26.81
N THR A 8 9.75 -5.71 26.01
CA THR A 8 10.08 -5.85 24.58
C THR A 8 11.59 -6.01 24.38
N GLY A 9 11.96 -6.81 23.40
CA GLY A 9 13.37 -6.97 22.98
C GLY A 9 13.91 -5.75 22.25
N SER A 10 15.23 -5.75 22.04
CA SER A 10 15.89 -4.74 21.22
C SER A 10 15.57 -4.95 19.74
N ILE A 11 15.12 -3.89 19.07
CA ILE A 11 14.84 -3.92 17.63
C ILE A 11 16.14 -3.68 16.88
N PRO A 12 16.51 -4.53 15.90
CA PRO A 12 17.69 -4.31 15.07
C PRO A 12 17.62 -2.98 14.30
N VAL A 13 18.76 -2.28 14.17
CA VAL A 13 18.80 -0.99 13.45
C VAL A 13 18.34 -1.12 12.00
N VAL A 14 18.59 -2.26 11.36
CA VAL A 14 18.13 -2.57 10.00
C VAL A 14 16.61 -2.45 9.85
N CYS A 15 15.84 -2.73 10.91
CA CYS A 15 14.38 -2.59 10.89
C CYS A 15 13.94 -1.14 10.67
N TYR A 16 14.61 -0.18 11.30
CA TYR A 16 14.31 1.25 11.09
C TYR A 16 14.60 1.70 9.65
N SER A 17 15.63 1.15 9.04
CA SER A 17 15.95 1.43 7.63
C SER A 17 14.87 0.85 6.68
N LEU A 18 14.31 -0.33 7.01
CA LEU A 18 13.18 -0.89 6.28
C LEU A 18 11.91 -0.05 6.48
N CYS A 19 11.67 0.47 7.69
CA CYS A 19 10.57 1.42 7.93
C CYS A 19 10.73 2.70 7.11
N PHE A 20 11.98 3.16 6.91
CA PHE A 20 12.26 4.34 6.08
C PHE A 20 12.03 4.08 4.58
N ILE A 21 12.23 2.85 4.10
CA ILE A 21 11.83 2.43 2.75
C ILE A 21 10.32 2.57 2.58
N GLU A 22 9.55 2.04 3.53
CA GLU A 22 8.08 2.18 3.51
C GLU A 22 7.63 3.64 3.55
N PHE A 23 8.24 4.44 4.44
CA PHE A 23 7.98 5.88 4.50
C PHE A 23 8.15 6.55 3.13
N SER A 24 9.26 6.31 2.45
CA SER A 24 9.55 6.94 1.15
C SER A 24 8.59 6.45 0.07
N GLU A 25 8.25 5.17 0.06
CA GLU A 25 7.28 4.59 -0.85
C GLU A 25 5.89 5.18 -0.61
N ARG A 26 5.43 5.23 0.65
CA ARG A 26 4.13 5.80 1.00
C ARG A 26 4.05 7.29 0.70
N LEU A 27 5.08 8.06 1.05
CA LEU A 27 5.13 9.49 0.75
C LEU A 27 4.97 9.72 -0.77
N SER A 28 5.73 9.00 -1.60
CA SER A 28 5.63 9.13 -3.06
C SER A 28 4.24 8.74 -3.59
N TYR A 29 3.67 7.65 -3.07
CA TYR A 29 2.33 7.18 -3.46
C TYR A 29 1.23 8.19 -3.12
N TYR A 30 1.24 8.73 -1.90
CA TYR A 30 0.21 9.69 -1.45
C TYR A 30 0.39 11.09 -2.07
N LEU A 31 1.61 11.49 -2.41
CA LEU A 31 1.85 12.68 -3.23
C LEU A 31 1.16 12.56 -4.60
N ILE A 32 1.26 11.40 -5.25
CA ILE A 32 0.57 11.15 -6.53
C ILE A 32 -0.94 11.17 -6.29
N GLN A 33 -1.43 10.42 -5.30
CA GLN A 33 -2.85 10.28 -5.02
C GLN A 33 -3.53 11.61 -4.70
N GLY A 34 -2.84 12.51 -3.98
CA GLY A 34 -3.34 13.84 -3.64
C GLY A 34 -3.53 14.73 -4.87
N CYS A 35 -2.48 14.82 -5.70
CA CYS A 35 -2.44 15.80 -6.79
C CYS A 35 -3.14 15.33 -8.08
N ILE A 36 -3.33 14.01 -8.28
CA ILE A 36 -3.82 13.45 -9.55
C ILE A 36 -5.26 13.87 -9.86
N THR A 37 -6.09 14.05 -8.84
CA THR A 37 -7.49 14.47 -9.01
C THR A 37 -7.56 15.86 -9.65
N ASN A 38 -6.80 16.81 -9.15
CA ASN A 38 -6.72 18.17 -9.70
C ASN A 38 -6.18 18.15 -11.13
N MET A 39 -5.11 17.38 -11.37
CA MET A 39 -4.48 17.26 -12.69
C MET A 39 -5.47 16.79 -13.76
N ILE A 40 -6.29 15.80 -13.46
CA ILE A 40 -7.23 15.22 -14.43
C ILE A 40 -8.52 16.03 -14.53
N GLN A 41 -9.08 16.44 -13.38
CA GLN A 41 -10.39 17.04 -13.31
C GLN A 41 -10.44 18.44 -13.94
N ARG A 42 -9.47 19.29 -13.61
CA ARG A 42 -9.49 20.71 -13.94
C ARG A 42 -8.63 21.01 -15.15
N GLY A 43 -9.07 21.99 -15.96
CA GLY A 43 -8.27 22.52 -17.05
C GLY A 43 -7.11 23.39 -16.55
N LEU A 44 -6.22 23.74 -17.45
CA LEU A 44 -5.11 24.65 -17.14
C LEU A 44 -5.66 25.99 -16.61
N PRO A 45 -5.11 26.52 -15.50
CA PRO A 45 -5.43 27.85 -15.02
C PRO A 45 -5.10 28.93 -16.05
N HIS A 46 -5.71 30.10 -15.92
CA HIS A 46 -5.49 31.20 -16.84
C HIS A 46 -4.00 31.58 -16.94
N ASN A 47 -3.47 31.64 -18.17
CA ASN A 47 -2.05 31.89 -18.48
C ASN A 47 -1.03 30.88 -17.92
N SER A 48 -1.48 29.70 -17.46
CA SER A 48 -0.60 28.66 -16.96
C SER A 48 -0.27 27.64 -18.07
N THR A 49 0.98 27.18 -18.11
CA THR A 49 1.42 26.08 -18.97
C THR A 49 1.79 24.83 -18.18
N THR A 50 1.94 24.95 -16.86
CA THR A 50 2.40 23.90 -15.96
C THR A 50 1.28 23.34 -15.07
N GLY A 51 0.10 23.97 -15.11
CA GLY A 51 -1.01 23.68 -14.21
C GLY A 51 -0.94 24.44 -12.87
N ALA A 52 0.12 25.23 -12.65
CA ALA A 52 0.24 26.10 -11.48
C ALA A 52 -0.71 27.29 -11.54
N VAL A 53 -1.09 27.81 -10.38
CA VAL A 53 -1.86 29.08 -10.29
C VAL A 53 -0.90 30.27 -10.35
N VAL A 54 -1.18 31.23 -11.22
CA VAL A 54 -0.30 32.40 -11.44
C VAL A 54 -0.26 33.31 -10.20
N GLU A 55 0.91 33.83 -9.87
CA GLU A 55 1.25 34.50 -8.60
C GLU A 55 0.40 35.75 -8.25
N ASN A 56 -0.20 36.45 -9.22
CA ASN A 56 -1.11 37.56 -8.97
C ASN A 56 -2.47 37.13 -8.35
N ALA A 57 -2.65 35.85 -8.19
CA ALA A 57 -3.79 35.20 -7.61
C ALA A 57 -3.51 34.70 -6.16
N ALA A 58 -2.61 35.33 -5.40
CA ALA A 58 -2.31 34.92 -4.03
C ALA A 58 -3.55 34.88 -3.10
N HIS A 59 -4.60 35.58 -3.48
CA HIS A 59 -5.93 35.54 -2.88
C HIS A 59 -6.99 34.95 -3.82
N SER A 60 -6.60 34.38 -4.97
CA SER A 60 -7.57 33.77 -5.87
C SER A 60 -8.00 32.40 -5.33
N ASN A 61 -9.28 32.10 -5.49
CA ASN A 61 -9.84 30.78 -5.22
C ASN A 61 -9.58 29.79 -6.37
N GLU A 62 -8.71 30.14 -7.32
CA GLU A 62 -8.37 29.30 -8.45
C GLU A 62 -7.57 28.10 -7.96
N SER A 63 -7.96 26.90 -8.41
CA SER A 63 -7.31 25.63 -8.07
C SER A 63 -6.40 25.17 -9.20
N PRO A 64 -5.29 24.48 -8.91
CA PRO A 64 -4.44 23.86 -9.93
C PRO A 64 -5.23 22.91 -10.83
N GLY A 65 -4.81 22.76 -12.09
CA GLY A 65 -5.44 21.86 -13.04
C GLY A 65 -4.64 21.71 -14.31
N ALA A 66 -4.90 20.65 -15.09
CA ALA A 66 -4.16 20.43 -16.34
C ALA A 66 -5.01 19.88 -17.50
N LEU A 67 -5.70 18.73 -17.32
CA LEU A 67 -6.31 18.01 -18.44
C LEU A 67 -7.78 18.42 -18.71
N GLY A 68 -8.51 18.91 -17.72
CA GLY A 68 -9.88 19.39 -17.88
C GLY A 68 -10.92 18.32 -18.23
N LEU A 69 -10.68 17.07 -17.84
CA LEU A 69 -11.52 15.93 -18.23
C LEU A 69 -12.67 15.62 -17.26
N GLY A 70 -12.80 16.43 -16.21
CA GLY A 70 -13.89 16.35 -15.24
C GLY A 70 -13.68 15.36 -14.12
N LEU A 71 -14.50 15.53 -13.06
CA LEU A 71 -14.43 14.73 -11.84
C LEU A 71 -14.72 13.23 -12.04
N PRO A 72 -15.68 12.81 -12.90
CA PRO A 72 -15.97 11.38 -13.06
C PRO A 72 -14.77 10.58 -13.55
N LEU A 73 -14.03 11.09 -14.53
CA LEU A 73 -12.82 10.42 -15.04
C LEU A 73 -11.69 10.43 -14.00
N ALA A 74 -11.48 11.54 -13.30
CA ALA A 74 -10.49 11.63 -12.25
C ALA A 74 -10.76 10.60 -11.14
N THR A 75 -11.99 10.50 -10.68
CA THR A 75 -12.42 9.51 -9.68
C THR A 75 -12.26 8.09 -10.18
N PHE A 76 -12.66 7.80 -11.42
CA PHE A 76 -12.50 6.47 -12.01
C PHE A 76 -11.03 6.04 -12.06
N LEU A 77 -10.12 6.90 -12.50
CA LEU A 77 -8.70 6.57 -12.59
C LEU A 77 -8.04 6.41 -11.23
N LEU A 78 -8.44 7.21 -10.25
CA LEU A 78 -7.97 7.06 -8.87
C LEU A 78 -8.44 5.73 -8.27
N GLN A 79 -9.69 5.34 -8.51
CA GLN A 79 -10.22 4.05 -8.06
C GLN A 79 -9.57 2.87 -8.79
N LEU A 80 -9.31 3.00 -10.09
CA LEU A 80 -8.60 1.98 -10.86
C LEU A 80 -7.17 1.76 -10.33
N MET A 81 -6.45 2.83 -10.00
CA MET A 81 -5.14 2.77 -9.34
C MET A 81 -5.24 2.03 -8.00
N THR A 82 -6.19 2.41 -7.14
CA THR A 82 -6.40 1.81 -5.82
C THR A 82 -6.77 0.33 -5.94
N TRP A 83 -7.68 0.00 -6.85
CA TRP A 83 -8.09 -1.38 -7.13
C TRP A 83 -6.91 -2.24 -7.60
N THR A 84 -6.11 -1.74 -8.53
CA THR A 84 -4.91 -2.42 -9.01
C THR A 84 -3.90 -2.62 -7.88
N ALA A 85 -3.67 -1.61 -7.03
CA ALA A 85 -2.78 -1.70 -5.87
C ALA A 85 -3.24 -2.70 -4.80
N ASN A 86 -4.54 -3.02 -4.75
CA ASN A 86 -5.09 -4.03 -3.83
C ASN A 86 -5.12 -5.46 -4.41
N ILE A 87 -5.18 -5.61 -5.74
CA ILE A 87 -5.14 -6.93 -6.39
C ILE A 87 -3.71 -7.42 -6.62
N SER A 88 -2.81 -6.55 -7.04
CA SER A 88 -1.42 -6.93 -7.34
C SER A 88 -0.67 -7.60 -6.17
N PRO A 89 -0.95 -7.32 -4.87
CA PRO A 89 -0.39 -8.07 -3.75
C PRO A 89 -0.66 -9.57 -3.76
N LEU A 90 -1.81 -10.00 -4.27
CA LEU A 90 -2.13 -11.43 -4.37
C LEU A 90 -1.16 -12.16 -5.32
N ILE A 91 -0.88 -11.52 -6.46
CA ILE A 91 0.03 -12.04 -7.48
C ILE A 91 1.47 -11.99 -6.96
N SER A 92 1.89 -10.84 -6.42
CA SER A 92 3.26 -10.66 -5.95
C SER A 92 3.59 -11.54 -4.75
N GLY A 93 2.65 -11.71 -3.80
CA GLY A 93 2.80 -12.60 -2.66
C GLY A 93 2.99 -14.06 -3.09
N TYR A 94 2.18 -14.53 -4.04
CA TYR A 94 2.33 -15.87 -4.61
C TYR A 94 3.72 -16.08 -5.21
N TYR A 95 4.19 -15.17 -6.05
CA TYR A 95 5.51 -15.28 -6.66
C TYR A 95 6.66 -15.10 -5.66
N ALA A 96 6.49 -14.26 -4.65
CA ALA A 96 7.47 -14.06 -3.60
C ALA A 96 7.66 -15.33 -2.75
N ASP A 97 6.57 -15.99 -2.38
CA ASP A 97 6.63 -17.20 -1.54
C ASP A 97 7.12 -18.45 -2.32
N THR A 98 6.77 -18.55 -3.62
CA THR A 98 7.08 -19.76 -4.42
C THR A 98 8.43 -19.71 -5.12
N LYS A 99 8.85 -18.55 -5.66
CA LYS A 99 10.00 -18.47 -6.59
C LYS A 99 11.01 -17.38 -6.27
N LEU A 100 10.53 -16.15 -6.02
CA LEU A 100 11.41 -14.97 -6.00
C LEU A 100 12.06 -14.73 -4.64
N GLY A 101 11.34 -15.03 -3.56
CA GLY A 101 11.68 -14.54 -2.23
C GLY A 101 11.25 -13.08 -2.03
N ARG A 102 10.98 -12.72 -0.78
CA ARG A 102 10.44 -11.38 -0.40
C ARG A 102 11.33 -10.24 -0.84
N PHE A 103 12.63 -10.36 -0.63
CA PHE A 103 13.60 -9.32 -0.99
C PHE A 103 13.61 -9.03 -2.50
N ASN A 104 13.68 -10.07 -3.34
CA ASN A 104 13.71 -9.90 -4.78
C ASN A 104 12.38 -9.35 -5.32
N ALA A 105 11.26 -9.75 -4.72
CA ALA A 105 9.95 -9.18 -5.06
C ALA A 105 9.91 -7.66 -4.80
N ILE A 106 10.46 -7.20 -3.68
CA ILE A 106 10.58 -5.76 -3.37
C ILE A 106 11.50 -5.06 -4.40
N VAL A 107 12.62 -5.66 -4.76
CA VAL A 107 13.52 -5.09 -5.78
C VAL A 107 12.84 -4.95 -7.13
N ILE A 108 12.12 -5.99 -7.58
CA ILE A 108 11.33 -5.93 -8.83
C ILE A 108 10.28 -4.83 -8.75
N GLY A 109 9.51 -4.78 -7.65
CA GLY A 109 8.54 -3.71 -7.41
C GLY A 109 9.18 -2.33 -7.49
N THR A 110 10.34 -2.14 -6.87
CA THR A 110 11.07 -0.87 -6.89
C THR A 110 11.49 -0.46 -8.31
N VAL A 111 12.00 -1.38 -9.13
CA VAL A 111 12.38 -1.09 -10.53
C VAL A 111 11.17 -0.72 -11.36
N VAL A 112 10.08 -1.46 -11.22
CA VAL A 112 8.80 -1.16 -11.88
C VAL A 112 8.27 0.22 -11.45
N GLY A 113 8.39 0.55 -10.17
CA GLY A 113 7.96 1.84 -9.64
C GLY A 113 8.77 3.02 -10.17
N ILE A 114 10.08 2.88 -10.33
CA ILE A 114 10.92 3.91 -10.97
C ILE A 114 10.38 4.23 -12.37
N LEU A 115 10.09 3.21 -13.16
CA LEU A 115 9.52 3.39 -14.49
C LEU A 115 8.18 4.14 -14.43
N GLY A 116 7.30 3.78 -13.49
CA GLY A 116 6.02 4.46 -13.29
C GLY A 116 6.17 5.94 -12.94
N HIS A 117 7.08 6.28 -12.01
CA HIS A 117 7.34 7.67 -11.62
C HIS A 117 7.94 8.50 -12.75
N VAL A 118 8.85 7.93 -13.56
CA VAL A 118 9.42 8.59 -14.73
C VAL A 118 8.34 8.86 -15.78
N LEU A 119 7.48 7.87 -16.06
CA LEU A 119 6.37 8.05 -17.01
C LEU A 119 5.40 9.14 -16.55
N LEU A 120 5.10 9.20 -15.25
CA LEU A 120 4.22 10.22 -14.69
C LEU A 120 4.83 11.62 -14.77
N LEU A 121 6.13 11.74 -14.49
CA LEU A 121 6.87 12.99 -14.66
C LEU A 121 6.82 13.48 -16.12
N VAL A 122 7.05 12.57 -17.08
CA VAL A 122 6.95 12.89 -18.51
C VAL A 122 5.54 13.33 -18.90
N ALA A 123 4.51 12.65 -18.39
CA ALA A 123 3.10 12.99 -18.65
C ALA A 123 2.75 14.40 -18.17
N ALA A 124 3.35 14.85 -17.07
CA ALA A 124 3.11 16.16 -16.46
C ALA A 124 4.02 17.26 -17.02
N PHE A 125 4.91 16.97 -17.95
CA PHE A 125 5.79 17.97 -18.51
C PHE A 125 5.00 19.00 -19.36
N PRO A 126 5.28 20.31 -19.28
CA PRO A 126 4.46 21.35 -19.91
C PRO A 126 4.21 21.15 -21.41
N VAL A 127 5.19 20.60 -22.13
CA VAL A 127 5.06 20.31 -23.56
C VAL A 127 4.06 19.17 -23.82
N VAL A 128 4.06 18.14 -22.97
CA VAL A 128 3.18 16.96 -23.07
C VAL A 128 1.77 17.29 -22.60
N LEU A 129 1.62 18.11 -21.54
CA LEU A 129 0.32 18.56 -21.03
C LEU A 129 -0.53 19.28 -22.08
N ARG A 130 0.11 19.99 -23.03
CA ARG A 130 -0.60 20.64 -24.15
C ARG A 130 -1.29 19.66 -25.09
N ILE A 131 -0.81 18.40 -25.12
CA ILE A 131 -1.40 17.34 -25.94
C ILE A 131 -2.19 16.41 -25.01
N VAL A 132 -3.39 16.83 -24.63
CA VAL A 132 -4.24 16.16 -23.63
C VAL A 132 -4.34 14.63 -23.82
N PRO A 133 -4.57 14.09 -25.06
CA PRO A 133 -4.66 12.64 -25.23
C PRO A 133 -3.37 11.90 -24.89
N VAL A 134 -2.21 12.46 -25.23
CA VAL A 134 -0.90 11.85 -24.96
C VAL A 134 -0.61 11.87 -23.45
N SER A 135 -0.83 13.02 -22.81
CA SER A 135 -0.66 13.16 -21.36
C SER A 135 -1.59 12.20 -20.60
N LEU A 136 -2.86 12.07 -21.03
CA LEU A 136 -3.81 11.14 -20.42
C LEU A 136 -3.34 9.68 -20.52
N VAL A 137 -2.94 9.22 -21.71
CA VAL A 137 -2.49 7.85 -21.92
C VAL A 137 -1.25 7.55 -21.06
N LEU A 138 -0.27 8.43 -21.04
CA LEU A 138 0.92 8.29 -20.21
C LEU A 138 0.57 8.28 -18.70
N THR A 139 -0.36 9.12 -18.27
CA THR A 139 -0.86 9.16 -16.90
C THR A 139 -1.52 7.84 -16.52
N VAL A 140 -2.42 7.31 -17.35
CA VAL A 140 -3.09 6.04 -17.08
C VAL A 140 -2.09 4.89 -16.95
N ILE A 141 -1.15 4.79 -17.90
CA ILE A 141 -0.12 3.75 -17.86
C ILE A 141 0.74 3.90 -16.61
N SER A 142 1.18 5.13 -16.28
CA SER A 142 2.01 5.37 -15.10
C SER A 142 1.29 5.01 -13.80
N LEU A 143 0.02 5.37 -13.64
CA LEU A 143 -0.78 5.03 -12.46
C LEU A 143 -0.90 3.51 -12.25
N LEU A 144 -1.14 2.76 -13.33
CA LEU A 144 -1.20 1.29 -13.28
C LEU A 144 0.16 0.69 -12.91
N VAL A 145 1.25 1.20 -13.49
CA VAL A 145 2.61 0.73 -13.20
C VAL A 145 2.99 1.03 -11.74
N VAL A 146 2.69 2.22 -11.23
CA VAL A 146 2.91 2.58 -9.81
C VAL A 146 2.07 1.70 -8.89
N ALA A 147 0.81 1.44 -9.23
CA ALA A 147 -0.07 0.57 -8.46
C ALA A 147 0.45 -0.88 -8.39
N VAL A 148 0.94 -1.43 -9.50
CA VAL A 148 1.58 -2.75 -9.53
C VAL A 148 2.85 -2.75 -8.68
N SER A 149 3.68 -1.73 -8.78
CA SER A 149 4.88 -1.56 -7.94
C SER A 149 4.55 -1.61 -6.45
N ALA A 150 3.59 -0.80 -6.00
CA ALA A 150 3.11 -0.78 -4.62
C ALA A 150 2.62 -2.17 -4.18
N GLY A 151 1.95 -2.90 -5.07
CA GLY A 151 1.51 -4.26 -4.83
C GLY A 151 2.63 -5.28 -4.68
N PHE A 152 3.81 -5.05 -5.26
CA PHE A 152 4.99 -5.89 -5.03
C PHE A 152 5.72 -5.54 -3.73
N ILE A 153 5.74 -4.29 -3.32
CA ILE A 153 6.47 -3.82 -2.13
C ILE A 153 5.66 -4.08 -0.85
N LYS A 154 4.44 -3.60 -0.79
CA LYS A 154 3.59 -3.60 0.40
C LYS A 154 3.44 -4.96 1.10
N PRO A 155 3.08 -6.09 0.42
CA PRO A 155 2.87 -7.37 1.09
C PRO A 155 4.18 -8.05 1.52
N ASN A 156 5.31 -7.66 0.94
CA ASN A 156 6.59 -8.30 1.17
C ASN A 156 7.48 -7.57 2.19
N LEU A 157 7.31 -6.25 2.34
CA LEU A 157 8.19 -5.43 3.17
C LEU A 157 7.94 -5.65 4.67
N MET A 158 6.69 -5.72 5.11
CA MET A 158 6.34 -5.99 6.51
C MET A 158 6.81 -7.38 6.97
N PRO A 159 6.57 -8.49 6.25
CA PRO A 159 7.14 -9.78 6.61
C PRO A 159 8.67 -9.79 6.59
N LEU A 160 9.31 -9.12 5.62
CA LEU A 160 10.77 -8.98 5.59
C LEU A 160 11.30 -8.25 6.82
N LEU A 161 10.59 -7.21 7.30
CA LEU A 161 10.90 -6.50 8.53
C LEU A 161 10.85 -7.46 9.74
N MET A 162 9.80 -8.28 9.85
CA MET A 162 9.63 -9.23 10.95
C MET A 162 10.68 -10.33 10.93
N ASP A 163 11.15 -10.75 9.76
CA ASP A 163 12.19 -11.76 9.58
C ASP A 163 13.56 -11.30 10.14
N GLN A 164 13.76 -9.99 10.35
CA GLN A 164 14.99 -9.45 10.93
C GLN A 164 15.09 -9.69 12.45
N TYR A 165 13.97 -9.99 13.13
CA TYR A 165 13.99 -10.33 14.55
C TYR A 165 14.37 -11.80 14.74
N SER A 166 15.52 -12.04 15.36
CA SER A 166 16.14 -13.38 15.43
C SER A 166 15.51 -14.32 16.45
N ALA A 167 14.95 -13.78 17.55
CA ALA A 167 14.38 -14.60 18.61
C ALA A 167 13.08 -15.29 18.15
N GLN A 168 13.07 -16.62 18.21
CA GLN A 168 11.90 -17.44 17.81
C GLN A 168 10.95 -17.70 18.98
N THR A 169 11.46 -17.65 20.22
CA THR A 169 10.71 -17.90 21.45
C THR A 169 10.99 -16.80 22.45
N ASP A 170 10.16 -16.73 23.49
CA ASP A 170 10.39 -15.87 24.63
C ASP A 170 11.65 -16.32 25.38
N TYR A 171 12.44 -15.38 25.93
CA TYR A 171 13.67 -15.67 26.65
C TYR A 171 13.85 -14.75 27.85
N VAL A 172 14.55 -15.24 28.87
CA VAL A 172 14.88 -14.45 30.06
C VAL A 172 16.17 -13.69 29.83
N LYS A 173 16.17 -12.41 30.17
CA LYS A 173 17.33 -11.52 30.11
C LYS A 173 17.52 -10.82 31.44
N SER A 174 18.77 -10.74 31.92
CA SER A 174 19.14 -9.90 33.06
C SER A 174 19.42 -8.47 32.59
N LEU A 175 18.76 -7.52 33.21
CA LEU A 175 19.01 -6.08 32.99
C LEU A 175 20.29 -5.64 33.73
N PRO A 176 20.88 -4.50 33.38
CA PRO A 176 22.03 -3.93 34.10
C PRO A 176 21.76 -3.69 35.60
N SER A 177 20.48 -3.57 35.98
CA SER A 177 20.01 -3.47 37.36
C SER A 177 20.07 -4.79 38.15
N GLY A 178 20.41 -5.93 37.53
CA GLY A 178 20.34 -7.27 38.12
C GLY A 178 18.96 -7.91 38.07
N GLU A 179 17.92 -7.20 37.68
CA GLU A 179 16.55 -7.71 37.53
C GLU A 179 16.46 -8.69 36.37
N GLN A 180 15.84 -9.85 36.59
CA GLN A 180 15.50 -10.78 35.51
C GLN A 180 14.13 -10.43 34.92
N VAL A 181 14.09 -10.28 33.59
CA VAL A 181 12.88 -9.96 32.85
C VAL A 181 12.64 -10.98 31.74
N LEU A 182 11.37 -11.21 31.44
CA LEU A 182 10.97 -12.05 30.30
C LEU A 182 10.83 -11.16 29.04
N VAL A 183 11.70 -11.39 28.07
CA VAL A 183 11.58 -10.74 26.75
C VAL A 183 10.56 -11.51 25.94
N GLU A 184 9.40 -10.88 25.71
CA GLU A 184 8.29 -11.48 24.98
C GLU A 184 8.43 -11.19 23.49
N ARG A 185 8.49 -12.27 22.68
CA ARG A 185 8.59 -12.15 21.21
C ARG A 185 7.40 -11.42 20.60
N LYS A 186 6.18 -11.79 21.04
CA LYS A 186 4.94 -11.20 20.53
C LYS A 186 4.91 -9.69 20.74
N ALA A 187 5.17 -9.21 21.95
CA ALA A 187 5.21 -7.79 22.28
C ALA A 187 6.28 -7.03 21.47
N THR A 188 7.42 -7.68 21.18
CA THR A 188 8.47 -7.08 20.35
C THR A 188 8.02 -6.92 18.88
N LEU A 189 7.38 -7.94 18.32
CA LEU A 189 6.84 -7.87 16.95
C LEU A 189 5.71 -6.83 16.84
N GLU A 190 4.85 -6.74 17.84
CA GLU A 190 3.81 -5.70 17.93
C GLU A 190 4.42 -4.30 17.94
N LYS A 191 5.47 -4.08 18.73
CA LYS A 191 6.20 -2.81 18.74
C LYS A 191 6.84 -2.49 17.39
N MET A 192 7.43 -3.47 16.71
CA MET A 192 7.97 -3.29 15.35
C MET A 192 6.87 -2.90 14.36
N THR A 193 5.71 -3.52 14.46
CA THR A 193 4.52 -3.19 13.65
C THR A 193 4.07 -1.75 13.90
N LEU A 194 3.96 -1.32 15.17
CA LEU A 194 3.57 0.04 15.50
C LEU A 194 4.55 1.08 14.94
N ILE A 195 5.85 0.83 15.03
CA ILE A 195 6.87 1.72 14.44
C ILE A 195 6.70 1.77 12.90
N TYR A 196 6.47 0.63 12.26
CA TYR A 196 6.25 0.57 10.82
C TYR A 196 5.02 1.40 10.41
N TYR A 197 3.90 1.26 11.14
CA TYR A 197 2.70 2.08 10.90
C TYR A 197 2.92 3.57 11.17
N LEU A 198 3.72 3.92 12.16
CA LEU A 198 4.09 5.32 12.41
C LEU A 198 4.79 5.92 11.19
N PHE A 199 5.74 5.22 10.59
CA PHE A 199 6.44 5.68 9.38
C PHE A 199 5.50 5.82 8.17
N ILE A 200 4.52 4.92 8.01
CA ILE A 200 3.46 5.03 6.99
C ILE A 200 2.69 6.35 7.19
N ASN A 201 2.17 6.59 8.40
CA ASN A 201 1.33 7.75 8.67
C ASN A 201 2.10 9.07 8.54
N ILE A 202 3.36 9.12 8.96
CA ILE A 202 4.22 10.29 8.74
C ILE A 202 4.40 10.54 7.23
N GLY A 203 4.63 9.49 6.43
CA GLY A 203 4.71 9.61 4.97
C GLY A 203 3.43 10.13 4.34
N CYS A 204 2.28 9.60 4.76
CA CYS A 204 0.97 10.06 4.31
C CYS A 204 0.72 11.52 4.68
N PHE A 205 1.04 11.91 5.92
CA PHE A 205 0.86 13.30 6.38
C PHE A 205 1.72 14.26 5.57
N LEU A 206 3.01 13.96 5.37
CA LEU A 206 3.92 14.85 4.63
C LEU A 206 3.55 15.03 3.16
N ALA A 207 2.63 14.22 2.62
CA ALA A 207 2.12 14.40 1.26
C ALA A 207 1.42 15.76 1.04
N PHE A 208 0.99 16.47 2.11
CA PHE A 208 0.46 17.84 2.01
C PHE A 208 1.42 18.82 1.32
N ILE A 209 2.73 18.55 1.39
CA ILE A 209 3.74 19.38 0.72
C ILE A 209 3.49 19.44 -0.79
N GLY A 210 2.99 18.34 -1.37
CA GLY A 210 2.62 18.27 -2.78
C GLY A 210 1.60 19.31 -3.20
N SER A 211 0.58 19.53 -2.38
CA SER A 211 -0.48 20.50 -2.64
C SER A 211 0.04 21.94 -2.80
N PHE A 212 1.02 22.33 -2.00
CA PHE A 212 1.65 23.66 -2.12
C PHE A 212 2.57 23.75 -3.34
N ILE A 213 3.29 22.66 -3.65
CA ILE A 213 4.17 22.59 -4.82
C ILE A 213 3.36 22.64 -6.11
N GLU A 214 2.26 21.85 -6.23
CA GLU A 214 1.42 21.87 -7.43
C GLU A 214 0.82 23.24 -7.68
N ARG A 215 0.34 23.90 -6.60
CA ARG A 215 -0.21 25.25 -6.71
C ARG A 215 0.81 26.27 -7.21
N LYS A 216 2.06 26.20 -6.73
CA LYS A 216 3.10 27.19 -7.01
C LYS A 216 3.89 26.90 -8.28
N TYR A 217 4.23 25.64 -8.53
CA TYR A 217 5.15 25.24 -9.62
C TYR A 217 4.48 24.36 -10.67
N GLY A 218 3.33 23.78 -10.38
CA GLY A 218 2.60 22.87 -11.25
C GLY A 218 2.95 21.39 -11.02
N PHE A 219 2.28 20.52 -11.79
CA PHE A 219 2.32 19.08 -11.59
C PHE A 219 3.68 18.44 -11.85
N TRP A 220 4.46 18.95 -12.82
CA TRP A 220 5.80 18.42 -13.10
C TRP A 220 6.72 18.47 -11.87
N ALA A 221 6.62 19.53 -11.08
CA ALA A 221 7.46 19.71 -9.90
C ALA A 221 7.09 18.72 -8.79
N VAL A 222 5.79 18.46 -8.59
CA VAL A 222 5.33 17.44 -7.65
C VAL A 222 5.81 16.06 -8.07
N TYR A 223 5.63 15.69 -9.33
CA TYR A 223 6.04 14.36 -9.79
C TYR A 223 7.56 14.19 -9.91
N LEU A 224 8.30 15.28 -10.06
CA LEU A 224 9.74 15.26 -9.86
C LEU A 224 10.08 14.96 -8.39
N LEU A 225 9.40 15.61 -7.44
CA LEU A 225 9.59 15.32 -6.02
C LEU A 225 9.25 13.85 -5.71
N THR A 226 8.14 13.31 -6.23
CA THR A 226 7.79 11.91 -6.03
C THR A 226 8.87 10.96 -6.56
N ALA A 227 9.41 11.24 -7.75
CA ALA A 227 10.47 10.45 -8.34
C ALA A 227 11.77 10.51 -7.50
N VAL A 228 12.16 11.69 -7.01
CA VAL A 228 13.34 11.86 -6.16
C VAL A 228 13.18 11.13 -4.82
N VAL A 229 12.03 11.27 -4.17
CA VAL A 229 11.73 10.55 -2.92
C VAL A 229 11.74 9.05 -3.15
N TYR A 230 11.16 8.57 -4.25
CA TYR A 230 11.12 7.16 -4.59
C TYR A 230 12.51 6.58 -4.87
N MET A 231 13.45 7.37 -5.40
CA MET A 231 14.84 6.95 -5.65
C MET A 231 15.61 6.60 -4.36
N VAL A 232 15.11 6.97 -3.20
CA VAL A 232 15.67 6.55 -1.91
C VAL A 232 15.55 5.02 -1.75
N LEU A 233 14.48 4.40 -2.28
CA LEU A 233 14.25 2.95 -2.15
C LEU A 233 15.37 2.09 -2.73
N PRO A 234 15.73 2.21 -4.03
CA PRO A 234 16.78 1.37 -4.60
C PRO A 234 18.13 1.62 -3.93
N ILE A 235 18.42 2.86 -3.54
CA ILE A 235 19.66 3.21 -2.84
C ILE A 235 19.74 2.48 -1.51
N LEU A 236 18.68 2.56 -0.69
CA LEU A 236 18.63 1.87 0.60
C LEU A 236 18.67 0.35 0.44
N LEU A 237 17.94 -0.22 -0.53
CA LEU A 237 17.95 -1.67 -0.77
C LEU A 237 19.33 -2.19 -1.14
N LEU A 238 20.11 -1.44 -1.93
CA LEU A 238 21.48 -1.80 -2.27
C LEU A 238 22.39 -1.83 -1.03
N PHE A 239 22.29 -0.80 -0.15
CA PHE A 239 23.09 -0.73 1.07
C PHE A 239 22.65 -1.74 2.15
N LEU A 240 21.38 -2.09 2.18
CA LEU A 240 20.83 -2.99 3.19
C LEU A 240 21.02 -4.47 2.82
N LYS A 241 21.07 -4.82 1.54
CA LYS A 241 21.17 -6.21 1.07
C LYS A 241 22.18 -7.07 1.87
N PRO A 242 23.44 -6.65 2.11
CA PRO A 242 24.40 -7.46 2.84
C PRO A 242 24.10 -7.58 4.34
N LYS A 243 23.24 -6.73 4.90
CA LYS A 243 22.90 -6.70 6.33
C LYS A 243 21.57 -7.38 6.64
N LEU A 244 20.78 -7.69 5.61
CA LEU A 244 19.46 -8.29 5.76
C LEU A 244 19.57 -9.81 5.90
N ARG A 245 18.78 -10.34 6.83
CA ARG A 245 18.49 -11.77 6.88
C ARG A 245 17.45 -12.09 5.81
N ILE A 246 17.90 -12.64 4.69
CA ILE A 246 17.05 -13.02 3.56
C ILE A 246 16.70 -14.50 3.73
N ILE A 247 15.38 -14.78 3.83
CA ILE A 247 14.85 -16.13 3.88
C ILE A 247 14.57 -16.58 2.44
N SER A 248 15.06 -17.75 2.06
CA SER A 248 14.77 -18.34 0.75
C SER A 248 13.28 -18.68 0.62
N PRO A 249 12.71 -18.62 -0.59
CA PRO A 249 11.31 -18.98 -0.83
C PRO A 249 11.05 -20.43 -0.41
N SER A 250 9.86 -20.66 0.14
CA SER A 250 9.44 -21.99 0.63
C SER A 250 9.18 -23.01 -0.50
N GLY A 251 9.06 -22.53 -1.74
CA GLY A 251 8.71 -23.34 -2.91
C GLY A 251 7.23 -23.69 -3.01
N SER A 252 6.42 -23.38 -2.00
CA SER A 252 4.98 -23.62 -1.97
C SER A 252 4.27 -22.39 -1.44
N SER A 253 3.12 -22.09 -2.02
CA SER A 253 2.25 -21.01 -1.51
C SER A 253 1.07 -21.61 -0.74
N ILE A 254 0.53 -20.82 0.20
CA ILE A 254 -0.75 -21.12 0.85
C ILE A 254 -1.85 -21.36 -0.21
N PHE A 255 -1.80 -20.65 -1.33
CA PHE A 255 -2.73 -20.81 -2.44
C PHE A 255 -2.70 -22.23 -3.05
N ASP A 256 -1.53 -22.86 -3.13
CA ASP A 256 -1.39 -24.24 -3.65
C ASP A 256 -2.14 -25.26 -2.78
N SER A 257 -2.29 -24.95 -1.47
CA SER A 257 -3.07 -25.77 -0.55
C SER A 257 -4.57 -25.42 -0.56
N ILE A 258 -4.90 -24.13 -0.73
CA ILE A 258 -6.29 -23.64 -0.69
C ILE A 258 -7.05 -23.96 -1.99
N PHE A 259 -6.44 -23.83 -3.17
CA PHE A 259 -7.13 -24.04 -4.45
C PHE A 259 -7.73 -25.44 -4.62
N PRO A 260 -7.05 -26.54 -4.30
CA PRO A 260 -7.66 -27.87 -4.32
C PRO A 260 -8.87 -27.98 -3.39
N LEU A 261 -8.78 -27.42 -2.17
CA LEU A 261 -9.88 -27.44 -1.21
C LEU A 261 -11.08 -26.62 -1.70
N LEU A 262 -10.85 -25.43 -2.24
CA LEU A 262 -11.91 -24.62 -2.85
C LEU A 262 -12.56 -25.34 -4.04
N ARG A 263 -11.78 -26.03 -4.87
CA ARG A 263 -12.31 -26.81 -5.99
C ARG A 263 -13.24 -27.93 -5.51
N ILE A 264 -12.93 -28.57 -4.39
CA ILE A 264 -13.82 -29.56 -3.76
C ILE A 264 -15.11 -28.87 -3.25
N CYS A 265 -14.99 -27.75 -2.58
CA CYS A 265 -16.14 -26.98 -2.08
C CYS A 265 -17.09 -26.57 -3.22
N PHE A 266 -16.56 -26.06 -4.31
CA PHE A 266 -17.31 -25.58 -5.48
C PHE A 266 -17.58 -26.67 -6.52
N SER A 267 -17.47 -27.96 -6.17
CA SER A 267 -17.82 -29.08 -7.04
C SER A 267 -19.33 -29.12 -7.36
N LYS A 268 -19.74 -29.96 -8.33
CA LYS A 268 -21.15 -30.08 -8.77
C LYS A 268 -22.13 -30.11 -7.59
N GLY A 269 -23.16 -29.24 -7.61
CA GLY A 269 -24.18 -29.14 -6.57
C GLY A 269 -23.81 -28.27 -5.36
N TRP A 270 -22.75 -27.46 -5.43
CA TRP A 270 -22.30 -26.57 -4.35
C TRP A 270 -23.39 -25.62 -3.86
N PHE A 271 -24.20 -25.04 -4.78
CA PHE A 271 -25.26 -24.10 -4.44
C PHE A 271 -26.39 -24.76 -3.63
N SER A 272 -26.82 -25.97 -4.03
CA SER A 272 -27.79 -26.75 -3.25
C SER A 272 -27.28 -27.09 -1.85
N ARG A 273 -25.98 -27.44 -1.72
CA ARG A 273 -25.35 -27.73 -0.44
C ARG A 273 -25.24 -26.49 0.45
N LEU A 274 -25.01 -25.31 -0.15
CA LEU A 274 -24.97 -24.03 0.56
C LEU A 274 -26.35 -23.72 1.14
N LEU A 275 -27.41 -23.84 0.36
CA LEU A 275 -28.81 -23.62 0.80
C LEU A 275 -29.25 -24.58 1.93
N HIS A 276 -28.77 -25.82 1.93
CA HIS A 276 -29.12 -26.82 2.95
C HIS A 276 -28.15 -26.87 4.14
N GLY A 277 -27.23 -25.92 4.26
CA GLY A 277 -26.25 -25.85 5.35
C GLY A 277 -25.21 -26.98 5.39
N LYS A 278 -25.14 -27.80 4.33
CA LYS A 278 -24.24 -28.98 4.22
C LYS A 278 -22.95 -28.71 3.43
N PHE A 279 -22.66 -27.43 3.13
CA PHE A 279 -21.52 -27.03 2.30
C PHE A 279 -20.17 -27.50 2.88
N TRP A 280 -19.94 -27.24 4.14
CA TRP A 280 -18.69 -27.59 4.81
C TRP A 280 -18.59 -29.05 5.20
N SER A 281 -19.68 -29.65 5.67
CA SER A 281 -19.72 -31.06 6.08
C SER A 281 -19.40 -32.03 4.94
N TYR A 282 -19.88 -31.76 3.73
CA TYR A 282 -19.59 -32.57 2.55
C TYR A 282 -18.10 -32.51 2.17
N SER A 283 -17.51 -31.32 2.27
CA SER A 283 -16.12 -31.09 1.92
C SER A 283 -15.16 -31.75 2.92
N GLN A 284 -15.53 -31.81 4.20
CA GLN A 284 -14.78 -32.53 5.24
C GLN A 284 -14.72 -34.04 4.97
N LEU A 285 -15.84 -34.65 4.57
CA LEU A 285 -15.91 -36.06 4.28
C LEU A 285 -15.03 -36.48 3.11
N GLN A 286 -14.95 -35.65 2.06
CA GLN A 286 -14.09 -35.94 0.90
C GLN A 286 -12.59 -35.77 1.21
N THR A 287 -12.23 -34.85 2.09
CA THR A 287 -10.82 -34.60 2.45
C THR A 287 -10.28 -35.72 3.34
N THR A 288 -11.11 -36.31 4.21
CA THR A 288 -10.72 -37.42 5.11
C THR A 288 -10.41 -38.68 4.34
N SER A 289 -11.04 -38.89 3.17
CA SER A 289 -10.82 -40.06 2.32
C SER A 289 -9.59 -39.96 1.40
N SER A 290 -8.98 -38.77 1.26
CA SER A 290 -7.86 -38.51 0.33
C SER A 290 -6.54 -38.13 1.04
N SER A 291 -6.45 -38.29 2.38
CA SER A 291 -5.25 -37.91 3.14
C SER A 291 -4.08 -38.87 2.91
N SER A 292 -3.23 -38.53 1.95
CA SER A 292 -1.85 -38.97 1.88
C SER A 292 -0.91 -37.78 2.00
N SER A 293 -0.28 -37.72 3.19
CA SER A 293 1.07 -37.18 3.39
C SER A 293 1.42 -35.81 2.78
N SER A 294 1.24 -34.73 3.56
CA SER A 294 2.19 -33.63 3.48
C SER A 294 2.18 -32.77 4.78
N ARG A 295 3.33 -32.47 5.26
CA ARG A 295 3.69 -31.91 6.56
C ARG A 295 3.18 -30.50 6.89
N HIS A 296 2.37 -29.85 6.02
CA HIS A 296 1.75 -28.53 6.24
C HIS A 296 0.47 -28.40 5.39
N SER A 297 -0.42 -29.38 5.40
CA SER A 297 -1.71 -29.22 4.74
C SER A 297 -2.66 -28.39 5.61
N ILE A 298 -3.10 -27.25 5.06
CA ILE A 298 -4.25 -26.52 5.60
C ILE A 298 -5.42 -27.49 5.65
N THR A 299 -6.00 -27.63 6.83
CA THR A 299 -7.15 -28.51 7.04
C THR A 299 -8.43 -27.81 6.56
N MET A 300 -9.45 -28.59 6.16
CA MET A 300 -10.76 -28.01 5.80
C MET A 300 -11.38 -27.22 6.97
N ASN A 301 -11.08 -27.60 8.21
CA ASN A 301 -11.49 -26.86 9.40
C ASN A 301 -10.83 -25.48 9.48
N ASP A 302 -9.55 -25.38 9.15
CA ASP A 302 -8.83 -24.09 9.14
C ASP A 302 -9.41 -23.16 8.05
N LEU A 303 -9.73 -23.73 6.88
CA LEU A 303 -10.40 -23.00 5.81
C LEU A 303 -11.79 -22.51 6.25
N HIS A 304 -12.59 -23.36 6.89
CA HIS A 304 -13.92 -23.00 7.42
C HIS A 304 -13.83 -21.88 8.47
N SER A 305 -12.93 -22.03 9.44
CA SER A 305 -12.70 -21.01 10.46
C SER A 305 -12.23 -19.68 9.86
N THR A 306 -11.38 -19.74 8.84
CA THR A 306 -10.93 -18.54 8.11
C THR A 306 -12.11 -17.86 7.44
N PHE A 307 -12.97 -18.58 6.72
CA PHE A 307 -14.15 -17.99 6.09
C PHE A 307 -15.14 -17.42 7.10
N GLN A 308 -15.35 -18.06 8.24
CA GLN A 308 -16.19 -17.50 9.31
C GLN A 308 -15.64 -16.18 9.83
N ASN A 309 -14.32 -16.10 10.06
CA ASN A 309 -13.67 -14.88 10.50
C ASN A 309 -13.67 -13.79 9.41
N CYS A 310 -13.65 -14.19 8.12
CA CYS A 310 -13.73 -13.28 7.00
C CYS A 310 -15.14 -12.69 6.78
N ALA A 311 -16.18 -13.20 7.43
CA ALA A 311 -17.55 -12.66 7.29
C ALA A 311 -17.64 -11.16 7.66
N ILE A 312 -16.80 -10.69 8.58
CA ILE A 312 -16.71 -9.27 8.95
C ILE A 312 -16.34 -8.38 7.75
N PHE A 313 -15.59 -8.90 6.78
CA PHE A 313 -15.18 -8.12 5.62
C PHE A 313 -16.35 -7.76 4.69
N LEU A 314 -17.49 -8.44 4.79
CA LEU A 314 -18.70 -8.06 4.06
C LEU A 314 -19.19 -6.66 4.47
N TYR A 315 -19.03 -6.29 5.74
CA TYR A 315 -19.36 -4.96 6.23
C TYR A 315 -18.37 -3.90 5.72
N PHE A 316 -17.11 -4.28 5.50
CA PHE A 316 -16.10 -3.39 4.94
C PHE A 316 -16.39 -2.98 3.48
N ILE A 317 -17.20 -3.73 2.74
CA ILE A 317 -17.60 -3.35 1.38
C ILE A 317 -18.32 -2.00 1.42
N VAL A 318 -19.32 -1.89 2.30
CA VAL A 318 -20.10 -0.64 2.45
C VAL A 318 -19.23 0.50 2.99
N PHE A 319 -18.38 0.21 3.95
CA PHE A 319 -17.43 1.18 4.51
C PHE A 319 -16.47 1.70 3.44
N ASN A 320 -15.82 0.81 2.67
CA ASN A 320 -14.85 1.20 1.65
C ASN A 320 -15.49 1.96 0.48
N VAL A 321 -16.74 1.67 0.11
CA VAL A 321 -17.45 2.45 -0.91
C VAL A 321 -17.60 3.90 -0.45
N ASN A 322 -17.97 4.13 0.81
CA ASN A 322 -18.09 5.48 1.35
C ASN A 322 -16.71 6.17 1.47
N ASP A 323 -15.73 5.50 2.06
CA ASP A 323 -14.40 6.08 2.30
C ASP A 323 -13.69 6.46 0.99
N SER A 324 -13.71 5.58 0.00
CA SER A 324 -13.05 5.81 -1.29
C SER A 324 -13.75 6.87 -2.15
N ALA A 325 -15.06 7.07 -2.00
CA ALA A 325 -15.80 8.12 -2.70
C ALA A 325 -15.59 9.51 -2.06
N LEU A 326 -15.35 9.57 -0.75
CA LEU A 326 -15.20 10.84 -0.02
C LEU A 326 -13.97 11.63 -0.47
N THR A 327 -12.85 10.99 -0.72
CA THR A 327 -11.58 11.66 -1.07
C THR A 327 -11.67 12.59 -2.29
N PRO A 328 -12.09 12.14 -3.49
CA PRO A 328 -12.22 13.02 -4.65
C PRO A 328 -13.33 14.08 -4.47
N LEU A 329 -14.40 13.72 -3.74
CA LEU A 329 -15.48 14.67 -3.44
C LEU A 329 -15.01 15.80 -2.53
N GLN A 330 -14.22 15.51 -1.50
CA GLN A 330 -13.65 16.51 -0.60
C GLN A 330 -12.72 17.48 -1.35
N ILE A 331 -11.85 16.98 -2.22
CA ILE A 331 -10.98 17.81 -3.07
C ILE A 331 -11.81 18.72 -3.96
N ASN A 332 -12.85 18.19 -4.58
CA ASN A 332 -13.74 18.96 -5.45
C ASN A 332 -14.53 20.02 -4.66
N GLN A 333 -15.09 19.66 -3.51
CA GLN A 333 -15.83 20.56 -2.65
C GLN A 333 -14.93 21.67 -2.11
N SER A 334 -13.74 21.35 -1.62
CA SER A 334 -12.75 22.33 -1.15
C SER A 334 -12.34 23.32 -2.24
N GLY A 335 -12.27 22.85 -3.51
CA GLY A 335 -12.00 23.72 -4.65
C GLY A 335 -13.15 24.66 -5.04
N SER A 336 -14.36 24.45 -4.49
CA SER A 336 -15.52 25.33 -4.66
C SER A 336 -15.69 26.32 -3.50
N MET A 337 -14.89 26.19 -2.44
CA MET A 337 -14.94 27.05 -1.26
C MET A 337 -13.93 28.18 -1.38
N THR A 338 -14.18 29.25 -0.61
CA THR A 338 -13.21 30.35 -0.45
C THR A 338 -12.10 29.90 0.48
N THR A 339 -10.95 29.55 -0.07
CA THR A 339 -9.82 28.98 0.68
C THR A 339 -8.74 30.00 1.06
N ASN A 340 -8.90 31.29 0.67
CA ASN A 340 -7.90 32.36 0.90
C ASN A 340 -6.47 31.95 0.49
N GLY A 341 -6.34 31.24 -0.64
CA GLY A 341 -5.05 30.80 -1.16
C GLY A 341 -4.55 29.44 -0.65
N MET A 342 -5.28 28.75 0.23
CA MET A 342 -4.96 27.37 0.61
C MET A 342 -5.26 26.40 -0.55
N PRO A 343 -4.39 25.41 -0.80
CA PRO A 343 -4.67 24.37 -1.78
C PRO A 343 -5.91 23.56 -1.40
N ASN A 344 -6.74 23.20 -2.39
CA ASN A 344 -7.99 22.48 -2.16
C ASN A 344 -7.81 21.00 -1.72
N ASP A 345 -6.70 20.39 -2.05
CA ASP A 345 -6.32 19.02 -1.69
C ASP A 345 -5.56 18.91 -0.35
N PHE A 346 -5.18 20.03 0.25
CA PHE A 346 -4.48 20.09 1.54
C PHE A 346 -5.24 19.38 2.66
N PHE A 347 -6.56 19.54 2.72
CA PHE A 347 -7.39 19.00 3.80
C PHE A 347 -7.40 17.48 3.88
N GLN A 348 -7.16 16.78 2.77
CA GLN A 348 -7.06 15.32 2.73
C GLN A 348 -5.90 14.79 3.60
N SER A 349 -4.83 15.54 3.74
CA SER A 349 -3.63 15.14 4.49
C SER A 349 -3.82 15.13 6.01
N PHE A 350 -4.94 15.64 6.54
CA PHE A 350 -5.23 15.57 7.98
C PHE A 350 -5.72 14.20 8.43
N ASN A 351 -6.25 13.37 7.54
CA ASN A 351 -6.74 12.04 7.90
C ASN A 351 -5.66 11.16 8.57
N PRO A 352 -4.41 11.05 8.04
CA PRO A 352 -3.34 10.31 8.70
C PRO A 352 -2.95 10.87 10.07
N LEU A 353 -3.08 12.18 10.29
CA LEU A 353 -2.74 12.81 11.57
C LEU A 353 -3.66 12.34 12.70
N ALA A 354 -4.92 12.05 12.39
CA ALA A 354 -5.89 11.55 13.38
C ALA A 354 -5.61 10.08 13.78
N ILE A 355 -4.76 9.37 13.04
CA ILE A 355 -4.41 7.96 13.28
C ILE A 355 -3.14 7.82 14.13
N ILE A 356 -2.26 8.83 14.12
CA ILE A 356 -1.01 8.87 14.89
C ILE A 356 -1.32 9.11 16.36
#